data_bf8bd66460a2a792af6cedb3f9e73081
#
_entry.id   bf8bd66460a2a792af6cedb3f9e73081
#
_cell.length_a   1.000
_cell.length_b   1.000
_cell.length_c   1.000
_cell.angle_alpha   90.00
_cell.angle_beta   90.00
_cell.angle_gamma   90.00
#
_symmetry.space_group_name_H-M   'P 1'
#
loop_
_entity.id
_entity.type
_entity.pdbx_description
1 polymer ?
#
loop_
_entity_poly.entity_id
_entity_poly.type
_entity_poly.pdbx_seq_one_letter_code
_entity_poly.pdbx_strand_id
1 'polypeptide(L)'
;MSEIAPGWVRSVSKFVKEGEKKVLLVKKVNPNRSEIDLSLKQVSKEQQKKKLLEVKRIEKGKTFLENVKEIAGLSDNDIEKLEDVIFSKYDFVYDMFLDVVTKGIAVLDELKLAKKTVSAIEEVSTKIKPPSVEIRGISEITCNKSDGVEVIKNALLDAIGEQKANVNVVYIGAPKYRITVKGQDFKTAERMLKPILDKLQKTVEKNHGTFNFTREESKKTREG
;
A
#
# COMPACT_ATOMS: atom_id res chain seq x y z
N MET A 1 15.88 -6.95 34.04
CA MET A 1 14.87 -7.88 33.46
C MET A 1 13.43 -7.36 33.47
N SER A 2 13.11 -6.38 34.31
CA SER A 2 11.76 -5.77 34.41
C SER A 2 11.30 -4.98 33.17
N GLU A 3 12.20 -4.64 32.26
CA GLU A 3 11.92 -3.83 31.06
C GLU A 3 11.65 -4.65 29.79
N ILE A 4 11.69 -5.97 29.88
CA ILE A 4 11.48 -6.86 28.71
C ILE A 4 9.99 -7.20 28.53
N ALA A 5 9.30 -7.56 29.61
CA ALA A 5 7.87 -7.91 29.59
C ALA A 5 7.19 -7.56 30.92
N PRO A 6 5.85 -7.38 30.91
CA PRO A 6 5.07 -7.27 32.14
C PRO A 6 5.10 -8.62 32.86
N GLY A 7 5.68 -8.65 34.07
CA GLY A 7 5.79 -9.84 34.91
C GLY A 7 7.21 -10.43 34.99
N TRP A 8 7.33 -11.61 35.60
CA TRP A 8 8.62 -12.24 35.83
C TRP A 8 9.11 -12.97 34.59
N VAL A 9 10.29 -12.57 34.08
CA VAL A 9 10.90 -13.12 32.89
C VAL A 9 11.88 -14.23 33.29
N ARG A 10 11.51 -15.50 33.04
CA ARG A 10 12.38 -16.68 33.29
C ARG A 10 13.48 -16.81 32.24
N SER A 11 13.20 -16.46 30.98
CA SER A 11 14.13 -16.62 29.86
C SER A 11 14.02 -15.43 28.92
N VAL A 12 15.13 -14.73 28.71
CA VAL A 12 15.23 -13.56 27.81
C VAL A 12 15.10 -13.99 26.36
N SER A 13 15.62 -15.17 25.98
CA SER A 13 15.60 -15.71 24.63
C SER A 13 14.20 -15.96 24.06
N LYS A 14 13.17 -16.03 24.91
CA LYS A 14 11.77 -16.10 24.46
C LYS A 14 11.25 -14.77 23.91
N PHE A 15 11.83 -13.66 24.34
CA PHE A 15 11.39 -12.31 23.99
C PHE A 15 12.32 -11.62 22.98
N VAL A 16 13.61 -11.99 22.97
CA VAL A 16 14.63 -11.38 22.12
C VAL A 16 15.50 -12.47 21.53
N LYS A 17 15.63 -12.48 20.20
CA LYS A 17 16.50 -13.39 19.45
C LYS A 17 17.61 -12.59 18.76
N GLU A 18 18.78 -13.18 18.60
CA GLU A 18 19.85 -12.59 17.80
C GLU A 18 19.40 -12.37 16.35
N GLY A 19 19.77 -11.22 15.77
CA GLY A 19 19.38 -10.84 14.41
C GLY A 19 17.95 -10.34 14.27
N GLU A 20 17.13 -10.36 15.32
CA GLU A 20 15.75 -9.86 15.26
C GLU A 20 15.71 -8.33 15.47
N LYS A 21 15.15 -7.61 14.48
CA LYS A 21 14.90 -6.16 14.61
C LYS A 21 13.70 -5.90 15.53
N LYS A 22 13.90 -5.21 16.65
CA LYS A 22 12.85 -4.84 17.60
C LYS A 22 12.82 -3.33 17.85
N VAL A 23 11.64 -2.82 18.11
CA VAL A 23 11.44 -1.43 18.51
C VAL A 23 11.50 -1.35 20.02
N LEU A 24 12.38 -0.52 20.54
CA LEU A 24 12.63 -0.32 21.95
C LEU A 24 12.50 1.17 22.29
N LEU A 25 12.06 1.47 23.51
CA LEU A 25 12.06 2.83 24.03
C LEU A 25 13.39 3.10 24.76
N VAL A 26 14.06 4.19 24.38
CA VAL A 26 15.24 4.67 25.11
C VAL A 26 14.77 5.35 26.41
N LYS A 27 15.15 4.79 27.55
CA LYS A 27 14.81 5.35 28.88
C LYS A 27 15.85 6.33 29.37
N LYS A 28 17.10 5.94 29.27
CA LYS A 28 18.20 6.73 29.78
C LYS A 28 19.44 6.50 28.92
N VAL A 29 20.18 7.58 28.69
CA VAL A 29 21.48 7.54 28.04
C VAL A 29 22.52 8.04 29.05
N ASN A 30 23.54 7.26 29.30
CA ASN A 30 24.68 7.58 30.14
C ASN A 30 25.94 7.76 29.28
N PRO A 31 26.25 8.98 28.81
CA PRO A 31 27.41 9.21 27.94
C PRO A 31 28.73 8.79 28.56
N ASN A 32 28.90 9.00 29.90
CA ASN A 32 30.11 8.70 30.63
C ASN A 32 30.44 7.20 30.73
N ARG A 33 29.43 6.34 30.60
CA ARG A 33 29.58 4.87 30.68
C ARG A 33 29.29 4.20 29.33
N SER A 34 28.95 4.96 28.29
CA SER A 34 28.50 4.44 26.99
C SER A 34 27.35 3.43 27.12
N GLU A 35 26.47 3.65 28.12
CA GLU A 35 25.34 2.77 28.42
C GLU A 35 24.01 3.41 27.97
N ILE A 36 23.14 2.60 27.36
CA ILE A 36 21.80 3.01 26.96
C ILE A 36 20.79 2.03 27.57
N ASP A 37 19.93 2.54 28.45
CA ASP A 37 18.84 1.77 29.03
C ASP A 37 17.64 1.74 28.07
N LEU A 38 17.22 0.54 27.72
CA LEU A 38 16.13 0.30 26.75
C LEU A 38 14.97 -0.44 27.41
N SER A 39 13.74 -0.13 26.97
CA SER A 39 12.53 -0.83 27.40
C SER A 39 11.78 -1.38 26.19
N LEU A 40 11.47 -2.68 26.23
CA LEU A 40 10.57 -3.36 25.28
C LEU A 40 9.13 -3.28 25.79
N LYS A 41 8.94 -3.31 27.10
CA LYS A 41 7.62 -3.32 27.75
C LYS A 41 6.82 -2.04 27.53
N GLN A 42 7.51 -0.89 27.47
CA GLN A 42 6.86 0.42 27.41
C GLN A 42 6.48 0.87 25.98
N VAL A 43 6.74 0.04 24.98
CA VAL A 43 6.37 0.33 23.58
C VAL A 43 5.03 -0.31 23.26
N SER A 44 4.03 0.51 22.90
CA SER A 44 2.73 -0.01 22.47
C SER A 44 2.83 -0.73 21.12
N LYS A 45 1.90 -1.65 20.84
CA LYS A 45 1.83 -2.34 19.54
C LYS A 45 1.68 -1.38 18.36
N GLU A 46 1.00 -0.27 18.55
CA GLU A 46 0.82 0.76 17.52
C GLU A 46 2.12 1.52 17.26
N GLN A 47 2.85 1.92 18.31
CA GLN A 47 4.17 2.53 18.20
C GLN A 47 5.16 1.59 17.52
N GLN A 48 5.15 0.29 17.86
CA GLN A 48 5.97 -0.71 17.17
C GLN A 48 5.66 -0.78 15.67
N LYS A 49 4.38 -0.87 15.30
CA LYS A 49 3.96 -0.89 13.89
C LYS A 49 4.38 0.38 13.16
N LYS A 50 4.14 1.55 13.76
CA LYS A 50 4.51 2.84 13.16
C LYS A 50 6.02 2.91 12.90
N LYS A 51 6.83 2.57 13.90
CA LYS A 51 8.30 2.64 13.77
C LYS A 51 8.86 1.61 12.78
N LEU A 52 8.29 0.39 12.74
CA LEU A 52 8.68 -0.61 11.75
C LEU A 52 8.35 -0.17 10.32
N LEU A 53 7.23 0.53 10.11
CA LEU A 53 6.88 1.11 8.82
C LEU A 53 7.85 2.23 8.44
N GLU A 54 8.23 3.11 9.37
CA GLU A 54 9.26 4.13 9.13
C GLU A 54 10.58 3.50 8.68
N VAL A 55 11.08 2.52 9.44
CA VAL A 55 12.34 1.83 9.12
C VAL A 55 12.28 1.20 7.73
N LYS A 56 11.17 0.53 7.39
CA LYS A 56 10.98 -0.03 6.05
C LYS A 56 10.96 1.04 4.95
N ARG A 57 10.36 2.20 5.18
CA ARG A 57 10.38 3.32 4.22
C ARG A 57 11.81 3.85 4.01
N ILE A 58 12.58 3.99 5.09
CA ILE A 58 13.98 4.40 5.02
C ILE A 58 14.81 3.38 4.23
N GLU A 59 14.69 2.09 4.55
CA GLU A 59 15.41 1.01 3.87
C GLU A 59 15.07 0.96 2.37
N LYS A 60 13.79 1.04 2.02
CA LYS A 60 13.36 1.10 0.61
C LYS A 60 13.86 2.36 -0.09
N GLY A 61 13.80 3.52 0.58
CA GLY A 61 14.31 4.77 0.04
C GLY A 61 15.80 4.68 -0.31
N LYS A 62 16.61 4.09 0.58
CA LYS A 62 18.02 3.85 0.33
C LYS A 62 18.27 2.94 -0.87
N THR A 63 17.55 1.81 -0.94
CA THR A 63 17.66 0.90 -2.10
C THR A 63 17.28 1.58 -3.42
N PHE A 64 16.28 2.46 -3.40
CA PHE A 64 15.89 3.21 -4.60
C PHE A 64 16.96 4.23 -5.00
N LEU A 65 17.58 4.92 -4.06
CA LEU A 65 18.70 5.82 -4.34
C LEU A 65 19.92 5.07 -4.87
N GLU A 66 20.23 3.90 -4.33
CA GLU A 66 21.29 3.03 -4.85
C GLU A 66 21.03 2.66 -6.32
N ASN A 67 19.78 2.28 -6.67
CA ASN A 67 19.42 2.02 -8.05
C ASN A 67 19.52 3.26 -8.94
N VAL A 68 19.13 4.44 -8.45
CA VAL A 68 19.28 5.71 -9.18
C VAL A 68 20.76 6.02 -9.38
N LYS A 69 21.61 5.79 -8.37
CA LYS A 69 23.06 5.96 -8.45
C LYS A 69 23.66 5.12 -9.58
N GLU A 70 23.29 3.84 -9.65
CA GLU A 70 23.75 2.92 -10.69
C GLU A 70 23.31 3.34 -12.09
N ILE A 71 22.03 3.68 -12.28
CA ILE A 71 21.45 4.04 -13.58
C ILE A 71 22.00 5.38 -14.08
N ALA A 72 22.07 6.39 -13.22
CA ALA A 72 22.53 7.73 -13.60
C ALA A 72 24.07 7.89 -13.54
N GLY A 73 24.80 6.91 -12.97
CA GLY A 73 26.25 6.97 -12.79
C GLY A 73 26.67 8.11 -11.84
N LEU A 74 25.94 8.33 -10.74
CA LEU A 74 26.19 9.39 -9.79
C LEU A 74 27.29 9.01 -8.79
N SER A 75 28.05 10.01 -8.30
CA SER A 75 28.99 9.83 -7.20
C SER A 75 28.25 9.82 -5.85
N ASP A 76 28.92 9.37 -4.77
CA ASP A 76 28.35 9.40 -3.42
C ASP A 76 27.99 10.83 -2.98
N ASN A 77 28.82 11.79 -3.33
CA ASN A 77 28.60 13.20 -3.04
C ASN A 77 27.38 13.79 -3.78
N ASP A 78 27.06 13.28 -4.99
CA ASP A 78 25.87 13.69 -5.73
C ASP A 78 24.61 13.08 -5.12
N ILE A 79 24.71 11.88 -4.56
CA ILE A 79 23.59 11.24 -3.83
C ILE A 79 23.28 11.98 -2.54
N GLU A 80 24.28 12.38 -1.76
CA GLU A 80 24.08 13.19 -0.54
C GLU A 80 23.38 14.51 -0.87
N LYS A 81 23.80 15.22 -1.92
CA LYS A 81 23.11 16.44 -2.38
C LYS A 81 21.68 16.17 -2.83
N LEU A 82 21.46 15.04 -3.50
CA LEU A 82 20.13 14.63 -3.92
C LEU A 82 19.22 14.34 -2.71
N GLU A 83 19.76 13.65 -1.70
CA GLU A 83 19.05 13.42 -0.43
C GLU A 83 18.67 14.73 0.26
N ASP A 84 19.60 15.69 0.36
CA ASP A 84 19.33 17.00 0.97
C ASP A 84 18.21 17.75 0.24
N VAL A 85 18.22 17.72 -1.09
CA VAL A 85 17.16 18.33 -1.91
C VAL A 85 15.83 17.64 -1.69
N ILE A 86 15.80 16.29 -1.61
CA ILE A 86 14.57 15.54 -1.36
C ILE A 86 14.05 15.84 0.05
N PHE A 87 14.91 15.85 1.08
CA PHE A 87 14.53 16.13 2.46
C PHE A 87 14.05 17.57 2.69
N SER A 88 14.34 18.51 1.78
CA SER A 88 13.75 19.85 1.85
C SER A 88 12.22 19.84 1.67
N LYS A 89 11.65 18.80 1.06
CA LYS A 89 10.21 18.71 0.73
C LYS A 89 9.54 17.46 1.31
N TYR A 90 10.26 16.38 1.49
CA TYR A 90 9.73 15.08 1.92
C TYR A 90 10.42 14.61 3.20
N ASP A 91 9.66 13.99 4.11
CA ASP A 91 10.23 13.38 5.31
C ASP A 91 10.99 12.09 5.00
N PHE A 92 10.63 11.39 3.92
CA PHE A 92 11.27 10.16 3.47
C PHE A 92 11.48 10.18 1.96
N VAL A 93 12.63 9.70 1.52
CA VAL A 93 12.94 9.50 0.09
C VAL A 93 11.89 8.61 -0.60
N TYR A 94 11.43 7.58 0.08
CA TYR A 94 10.38 6.67 -0.41
C TYR A 94 9.09 7.40 -0.81
N ASP A 95 8.70 8.43 -0.06
CA ASP A 95 7.47 9.19 -0.32
C ASP A 95 7.59 10.04 -1.61
N MET A 96 8.78 10.55 -1.93
CA MET A 96 9.05 11.19 -3.22
C MET A 96 8.84 10.22 -4.38
N PHE A 97 9.38 9.00 -4.30
CA PHE A 97 9.16 7.99 -5.35
C PHE A 97 7.69 7.60 -5.49
N LEU A 98 6.94 7.50 -4.39
CA LEU A 98 5.49 7.26 -4.44
C LEU A 98 4.75 8.40 -5.12
N ASP A 99 5.13 9.64 -4.85
CA ASP A 99 4.52 10.81 -5.51
C ASP A 99 4.81 10.81 -7.01
N VAL A 100 6.01 10.44 -7.44
CA VAL A 100 6.34 10.29 -8.86
C VAL A 100 5.48 9.22 -9.53
N VAL A 101 5.27 8.07 -8.88
CA VAL A 101 4.42 6.99 -9.41
C VAL A 101 2.95 7.40 -9.51
N THR A 102 2.45 8.19 -8.56
CA THR A 102 1.02 8.54 -8.46
C THR A 102 0.64 9.81 -9.22
N LYS A 103 1.52 10.80 -9.22
CA LYS A 103 1.28 12.14 -9.79
C LYS A 103 2.07 12.42 -11.07
N GLY A 104 3.04 11.54 -11.40
CA GLY A 104 3.92 11.70 -12.54
C GLY A 104 5.17 12.52 -12.24
N ILE A 105 6.01 12.70 -13.27
CA ILE A 105 7.34 13.31 -13.20
C ILE A 105 7.27 14.81 -12.85
N ALA A 106 6.16 15.49 -13.12
CA ALA A 106 5.97 16.93 -12.85
C ALA A 106 6.28 17.32 -11.38
N VAL A 107 6.18 16.36 -10.46
CA VAL A 107 6.53 16.56 -9.04
C VAL A 107 8.03 16.86 -8.84
N LEU A 108 8.88 16.39 -9.75
CA LEU A 108 10.34 16.59 -9.70
C LEU A 108 10.78 17.95 -10.24
N ASP A 109 9.93 18.65 -11.01
CA ASP A 109 10.25 19.97 -11.57
C ASP A 109 10.54 20.99 -10.47
N GLU A 110 9.86 20.89 -9.33
CA GLU A 110 10.07 21.74 -8.16
C GLU A 110 11.44 21.50 -7.50
N LEU A 111 12.01 20.32 -7.64
CA LEU A 111 13.30 19.96 -7.05
C LEU A 111 14.50 20.38 -7.92
N LYS A 112 14.26 20.90 -9.13
CA LYS A 112 15.28 21.40 -10.09
C LYS A 112 16.44 20.43 -10.32
N LEU A 113 16.15 19.15 -10.43
CA LEU A 113 17.14 18.09 -10.59
C LEU A 113 17.72 18.04 -12.02
N ALA A 114 18.92 17.49 -12.16
CA ALA A 114 19.51 17.27 -13.48
C ALA A 114 18.68 16.27 -14.32
N LYS A 115 18.59 16.49 -15.63
CA LYS A 115 17.81 15.63 -16.53
C LYS A 115 18.16 14.14 -16.42
N LYS A 116 19.44 13.81 -16.27
CA LYS A 116 19.90 12.41 -16.08
C LYS A 116 19.33 11.79 -14.81
N THR A 117 19.32 12.54 -13.71
CA THR A 117 18.76 12.09 -12.42
C THR A 117 17.24 11.89 -12.52
N VAL A 118 16.53 12.82 -13.18
CA VAL A 118 15.08 12.69 -13.40
C VAL A 118 14.75 11.43 -14.20
N SER A 119 15.47 11.16 -15.31
CA SER A 119 15.25 9.94 -16.10
C SER A 119 15.54 8.67 -15.31
N ALA A 120 16.55 8.65 -14.46
CA ALA A 120 16.85 7.51 -13.60
C ALA A 120 15.78 7.30 -12.51
N ILE A 121 15.28 8.38 -11.89
CA ILE A 121 14.17 8.32 -10.93
C ILE A 121 12.91 7.78 -11.61
N GLU A 122 12.61 8.21 -12.83
CA GLU A 122 11.49 7.71 -13.61
C GLU A 122 11.61 6.20 -13.85
N GLU A 123 12.77 5.72 -14.32
CA GLU A 123 13.01 4.30 -14.56
C GLU A 123 12.86 3.45 -13.28
N VAL A 124 13.41 3.91 -12.16
CA VAL A 124 13.24 3.23 -10.86
C VAL A 124 11.77 3.25 -10.43
N SER A 125 11.07 4.37 -10.63
CA SER A 125 9.67 4.55 -10.26
C SER A 125 8.73 3.60 -11.01
N THR A 126 9.00 3.27 -12.28
CA THR A 126 8.18 2.29 -13.05
C THR A 126 8.19 0.90 -12.43
N LYS A 127 9.23 0.54 -11.71
CA LYS A 127 9.37 -0.77 -11.02
C LYS A 127 8.63 -0.81 -9.69
N ILE A 128 8.18 0.35 -9.17
CA ILE A 128 7.52 0.47 -7.87
C ILE A 128 6.02 0.25 -8.04
N LYS A 129 5.46 -0.71 -7.30
CA LYS A 129 4.01 -0.88 -7.20
C LYS A 129 3.49 0.02 -6.08
N PRO A 130 2.65 1.02 -6.38
CA PRO A 130 2.06 1.86 -5.35
C PRO A 130 1.19 1.01 -4.41
N PRO A 131 1.12 1.37 -3.12
CA PRO A 131 0.21 0.71 -2.20
C PRO A 131 -1.22 0.89 -2.73
N SER A 132 -1.95 -0.21 -2.78
CA SER A 132 -3.35 -0.20 -3.22
C SER A 132 -4.24 -0.84 -2.17
N VAL A 133 -5.47 -0.41 -2.13
CA VAL A 133 -6.52 -1.00 -1.32
C VAL A 133 -7.50 -1.75 -2.20
N GLU A 134 -8.03 -2.84 -1.69
CA GLU A 134 -9.05 -3.62 -2.38
C GLU A 134 -10.34 -3.60 -1.59
N ILE A 135 -11.44 -3.24 -2.24
CA ILE A 135 -12.78 -3.45 -1.73
C ILE A 135 -13.33 -4.71 -2.41
N ARG A 136 -13.78 -5.64 -1.60
CA ARG A 136 -14.35 -6.91 -2.04
C ARG A 136 -15.80 -7.01 -1.58
N GLY A 137 -16.63 -7.61 -2.43
CA GLY A 137 -17.98 -7.93 -2.06
C GLY A 137 -18.56 -9.03 -2.95
N ILE A 138 -19.59 -9.66 -2.46
CA ILE A 138 -20.34 -10.69 -3.17
C ILE A 138 -21.63 -10.07 -3.69
N SER A 139 -21.82 -10.11 -5.01
CA SER A 139 -23.07 -9.80 -5.68
C SER A 139 -23.84 -11.08 -5.92
N GLU A 140 -25.07 -11.15 -5.45
CA GLU A 140 -26.03 -12.21 -5.78
C GLU A 140 -26.92 -11.67 -6.91
N ILE A 141 -26.81 -12.28 -8.10
CA ILE A 141 -27.50 -11.84 -9.31
C ILE A 141 -28.28 -13.00 -9.87
N THR A 142 -29.60 -12.81 -9.99
CA THR A 142 -30.47 -13.80 -10.63
C THR A 142 -31.20 -13.17 -11.82
N CYS A 143 -31.46 -13.97 -12.85
CA CYS A 143 -32.30 -13.59 -13.96
C CYS A 143 -33.03 -14.84 -14.44
N ASN A 144 -34.39 -14.80 -14.41
CA ASN A 144 -35.24 -15.95 -14.70
C ASN A 144 -35.63 -16.07 -16.21
N LYS A 145 -34.92 -15.29 -17.08
CA LYS A 145 -35.13 -15.41 -18.53
C LYS A 145 -34.37 -16.61 -19.08
N SER A 146 -34.78 -17.11 -20.23
CA SER A 146 -34.11 -18.21 -20.95
C SER A 146 -32.64 -17.87 -21.32
N ASP A 147 -32.37 -16.60 -21.59
CA ASP A 147 -31.07 -16.02 -21.89
C ASP A 147 -30.39 -15.34 -20.65
N GLY A 148 -30.86 -15.66 -19.43
CA GLY A 148 -30.51 -15.01 -18.19
C GLY A 148 -28.98 -14.95 -17.94
N VAL A 149 -28.23 -15.97 -18.35
CA VAL A 149 -26.76 -15.99 -18.20
C VAL A 149 -26.11 -14.94 -19.09
N GLU A 150 -26.57 -14.79 -20.34
CA GLU A 150 -26.06 -13.76 -21.24
C GLU A 150 -26.41 -12.36 -20.78
N VAL A 151 -27.62 -12.16 -20.26
CA VAL A 151 -28.04 -10.88 -19.67
C VAL A 151 -27.12 -10.50 -18.51
N ILE A 152 -26.84 -11.42 -17.59
CA ILE A 152 -25.94 -11.16 -16.45
C ILE A 152 -24.51 -10.86 -16.93
N LYS A 153 -23.98 -11.63 -17.87
CA LYS A 153 -22.66 -11.41 -18.44
C LYS A 153 -22.54 -10.02 -19.08
N ASN A 154 -23.51 -9.65 -19.92
CA ASN A 154 -23.52 -8.35 -20.57
C ASN A 154 -23.67 -7.21 -19.56
N ALA A 155 -24.53 -7.37 -18.55
CA ALA A 155 -24.69 -6.40 -17.48
C ALA A 155 -23.38 -6.18 -16.70
N LEU A 156 -22.63 -7.24 -16.39
CA LEU A 156 -21.34 -7.17 -15.74
C LEU A 156 -20.29 -6.48 -16.62
N LEU A 157 -20.21 -6.84 -17.89
CA LEU A 157 -19.26 -6.22 -18.83
C LEU A 157 -19.53 -4.74 -19.05
N ASP A 158 -20.81 -4.37 -19.19
CA ASP A 158 -21.26 -2.99 -19.37
C ASP A 158 -21.05 -2.15 -18.11
N ALA A 159 -21.22 -2.73 -16.93
CA ALA A 159 -21.01 -2.03 -15.67
C ALA A 159 -19.54 -1.75 -15.41
N ILE A 160 -18.64 -2.69 -15.75
CA ILE A 160 -17.20 -2.53 -15.64
C ILE A 160 -16.68 -1.49 -16.64
N GLY A 161 -17.19 -1.51 -17.89
CA GLY A 161 -16.82 -0.57 -18.95
C GLY A 161 -15.31 -0.40 -19.12
N GLU A 162 -14.84 0.84 -19.05
CA GLU A 162 -13.41 1.19 -19.19
C GLU A 162 -12.58 0.89 -17.94
N GLN A 163 -13.21 0.58 -16.80
CA GLN A 163 -12.52 0.36 -15.52
C GLN A 163 -11.94 -1.06 -15.36
N LYS A 164 -11.82 -1.82 -16.45
CA LYS A 164 -11.31 -3.21 -16.45
C LYS A 164 -9.98 -3.42 -15.74
N ALA A 165 -9.10 -2.41 -15.75
CA ALA A 165 -7.79 -2.50 -15.10
C ALA A 165 -7.87 -2.57 -13.56
N ASN A 166 -8.91 -1.96 -12.98
CA ASN A 166 -9.06 -1.81 -11.54
C ASN A 166 -10.19 -2.68 -10.95
N VAL A 167 -10.98 -3.32 -11.79
CA VAL A 167 -12.15 -4.11 -11.38
C VAL A 167 -11.99 -5.55 -11.85
N ASN A 168 -12.09 -6.47 -10.91
CA ASN A 168 -12.06 -7.89 -11.20
C ASN A 168 -13.37 -8.54 -10.72
N VAL A 169 -14.00 -9.33 -11.60
CA VAL A 169 -15.20 -10.08 -11.29
C VAL A 169 -14.92 -11.56 -11.45
N VAL A 170 -15.17 -12.32 -10.40
CA VAL A 170 -14.97 -13.77 -10.36
C VAL A 170 -16.30 -14.45 -10.07
N TYR A 171 -16.67 -15.40 -10.92
CA TYR A 171 -17.79 -16.28 -10.67
C TYR A 171 -17.45 -17.29 -9.58
N ILE A 172 -18.25 -17.33 -8.51
CA ILE A 172 -18.05 -18.27 -7.39
C ILE A 172 -18.93 -19.50 -7.56
N GLY A 173 -20.13 -19.30 -8.08
CA GLY A 173 -21.19 -20.28 -8.25
C GLY A 173 -22.54 -19.57 -8.22
N ALA A 174 -23.46 -19.89 -9.16
CA ALA A 174 -24.76 -19.21 -9.24
C ALA A 174 -25.48 -19.22 -7.88
N PRO A 175 -26.05 -18.11 -7.44
CA PRO A 175 -26.14 -16.80 -8.10
C PRO A 175 -25.00 -15.81 -7.73
N LYS A 176 -23.86 -16.27 -7.19
CA LYS A 176 -22.84 -15.46 -6.53
C LYS A 176 -21.66 -15.10 -7.44
N TYR A 177 -21.38 -13.80 -7.50
CA TYR A 177 -20.24 -13.21 -8.21
C TYR A 177 -19.44 -12.34 -7.25
N ARG A 178 -18.12 -12.56 -7.13
CA ARG A 178 -17.25 -11.69 -6.33
C ARG A 178 -16.79 -10.53 -7.18
N ILE A 179 -17.07 -9.32 -6.72
CA ILE A 179 -16.57 -8.08 -7.32
C ILE A 179 -15.44 -7.56 -6.44
N THR A 180 -14.27 -7.32 -7.04
CA THR A 180 -13.10 -6.74 -6.37
C THR A 180 -12.73 -5.46 -7.09
N VAL A 181 -12.64 -4.35 -6.38
CA VAL A 181 -12.23 -3.04 -6.91
C VAL A 181 -10.95 -2.62 -6.22
N LYS A 182 -9.92 -2.30 -7.01
CA LYS A 182 -8.64 -1.77 -6.56
C LYS A 182 -8.62 -0.26 -6.70
N GLY A 183 -8.11 0.43 -5.68
CA GLY A 183 -7.92 1.88 -5.70
C GLY A 183 -6.67 2.27 -4.91
N GLN A 184 -6.22 3.51 -5.06
CA GLN A 184 -5.11 4.05 -4.28
C GLN A 184 -5.50 4.18 -2.79
N ASP A 185 -6.75 4.56 -2.54
CA ASP A 185 -7.35 4.64 -1.22
C ASP A 185 -8.79 4.07 -1.21
N PHE A 186 -9.32 3.85 -0.03
CA PHE A 186 -10.68 3.33 0.13
C PHE A 186 -11.75 4.26 -0.46
N LYS A 187 -11.55 5.58 -0.38
CA LYS A 187 -12.49 6.57 -0.89
C LYS A 187 -12.55 6.53 -2.42
N THR A 188 -11.40 6.40 -3.07
CA THR A 188 -11.30 6.23 -4.53
C THR A 188 -11.90 4.91 -4.98
N ALA A 189 -11.56 3.79 -4.29
CA ALA A 189 -12.12 2.49 -4.60
C ALA A 189 -13.66 2.46 -4.42
N GLU A 190 -14.19 3.13 -3.41
CA GLU A 190 -15.63 3.23 -3.16
C GLU A 190 -16.35 4.09 -4.19
N ARG A 191 -15.71 5.20 -4.61
CA ARG A 191 -16.22 6.06 -5.70
C ARG A 191 -16.30 5.29 -7.04
N MET A 192 -15.40 4.34 -7.27
CA MET A 192 -15.43 3.49 -8.45
C MET A 192 -16.45 2.37 -8.33
N LEU A 193 -16.60 1.77 -7.14
CA LEU A 193 -17.53 0.66 -6.91
C LEU A 193 -19.00 1.09 -7.04
N LYS A 194 -19.37 2.23 -6.46
CA LYS A 194 -20.76 2.68 -6.40
C LYS A 194 -21.45 2.76 -7.77
N PRO A 195 -20.92 3.44 -8.79
CA PRO A 195 -21.55 3.50 -10.11
C PRO A 195 -21.64 2.14 -10.79
N ILE A 196 -20.71 1.22 -10.51
CA ILE A 196 -20.75 -0.15 -11.04
C ILE A 196 -21.96 -0.89 -10.46
N LEU A 197 -22.15 -0.83 -9.14
CA LEU A 197 -23.28 -1.47 -8.46
C LEU A 197 -24.60 -0.87 -8.92
N ASP A 198 -24.71 0.47 -9.01
CA ASP A 198 -25.92 1.17 -9.46
C ASP A 198 -26.30 0.79 -10.90
N LYS A 199 -25.31 0.65 -11.78
CA LYS A 199 -25.53 0.26 -13.19
C LYS A 199 -25.94 -1.21 -13.30
N LEU A 200 -25.29 -2.10 -12.52
CA LEU A 200 -25.63 -3.52 -12.44
C LEU A 200 -27.07 -3.69 -11.95
N GLN A 201 -27.42 -3.05 -10.83
CA GLN A 201 -28.76 -3.13 -10.26
C GLN A 201 -29.81 -2.71 -11.28
N LYS A 202 -29.66 -1.54 -11.91
CA LYS A 202 -30.58 -1.02 -12.91
C LYS A 202 -30.76 -1.98 -14.11
N THR A 203 -29.65 -2.56 -14.59
CA THR A 203 -29.70 -3.45 -15.75
C THR A 203 -30.36 -4.79 -15.42
N VAL A 204 -30.04 -5.33 -14.24
CA VAL A 204 -30.63 -6.60 -13.78
C VAL A 204 -32.14 -6.45 -13.50
N GLU A 205 -32.53 -5.39 -12.77
CA GLU A 205 -33.95 -5.11 -12.46
C GLU A 205 -34.76 -4.84 -13.74
N LYS A 206 -34.23 -4.12 -14.72
CA LYS A 206 -34.85 -3.93 -16.04
C LYS A 206 -35.13 -5.25 -16.76
N ASN A 207 -34.34 -6.27 -16.50
CA ASN A 207 -34.49 -7.61 -17.06
C ASN A 207 -35.27 -8.58 -16.15
N HIS A 208 -36.03 -8.07 -15.17
CA HIS A 208 -36.81 -8.85 -14.20
C HIS A 208 -35.92 -9.80 -13.35
N GLY A 209 -34.67 -9.45 -13.13
CA GLY A 209 -33.76 -10.15 -12.23
C GLY A 209 -33.73 -9.55 -10.84
N THR A 210 -33.00 -10.21 -9.93
CA THR A 210 -32.74 -9.69 -8.57
C THR A 210 -31.27 -9.41 -8.42
N PHE A 211 -30.95 -8.35 -7.69
CA PHE A 211 -29.60 -7.93 -7.38
C PHE A 211 -29.45 -7.65 -5.88
N ASN A 212 -28.47 -8.25 -5.24
CA ASN A 212 -28.08 -7.95 -3.87
C ASN A 212 -26.57 -7.89 -3.78
N PHE A 213 -26.02 -6.95 -2.99
CA PHE A 213 -24.58 -6.82 -2.80
C PHE A 213 -24.23 -6.82 -1.31
N THR A 214 -23.36 -7.74 -0.91
CA THR A 214 -22.85 -7.85 0.45
C THR A 214 -21.36 -7.60 0.44
N ARG A 215 -20.91 -6.61 1.22
CA ARG A 215 -19.48 -6.27 1.36
C ARG A 215 -18.76 -7.33 2.18
N GLU A 216 -17.64 -7.84 1.67
CA GLU A 216 -16.68 -8.64 2.43
C GLU A 216 -15.72 -7.71 3.18
N GLU A 217 -15.04 -8.22 4.22
CA GLU A 217 -14.00 -7.45 4.92
C GLU A 217 -12.91 -7.02 3.93
N SER A 218 -12.67 -5.71 3.86
CA SER A 218 -11.64 -5.15 3.00
C SER A 218 -10.25 -5.47 3.55
N LYS A 219 -9.39 -6.07 2.73
CA LYS A 219 -7.99 -6.27 3.06
C LYS A 219 -7.16 -5.14 2.43
N LYS A 220 -6.30 -4.50 3.24
CA LYS A 220 -5.21 -3.69 2.68
C LYS A 220 -4.25 -4.64 1.98
N THR A 221 -3.94 -4.38 0.72
CA THR A 221 -2.84 -5.08 0.04
C THR A 221 -1.57 -4.70 0.78
N ARG A 222 -0.83 -5.68 1.28
CA ARG A 222 0.45 -5.41 1.96
C ARG A 222 1.37 -4.76 0.94
N GLU A 223 2.00 -3.68 1.36
CA GLU A 223 3.13 -3.10 0.63
C GLU A 223 4.15 -4.22 0.40
N GLY A 224 4.44 -4.51 -0.87
CA GLY A 224 5.41 -5.51 -1.28
C GLY A 224 6.84 -5.08 -0.90
#